data_7564df17049e661ade122b3345990e15
#
_entry.id   7564df17049e661ade122b3345990e15
#
_cell.length_a   1.000
_cell.length_b   1.000
_cell.length_c   1.000
_cell.angle_alpha   90.00
_cell.angle_beta   90.00
_cell.angle_gamma   90.00
#
_symmetry.space_group_name_H-M   'P 1'
#
loop_
_entity.id
_entity.type
_entity.pdbx_description
1 polymer ?
#
loop_
_entity_poly.entity_id
_entity_poly.type
_entity_poly.pdbx_seq_one_letter_code
_entity_poly.pdbx_strand_id
1 'polypeptide(L)'
;MSNARDLEAVLARFPKSRPPLPPELQAIYTRQYKENRAGATPAASASQRLERWLHRQVAADVADGRPKPTLEIGAGTLNQLNFEPANPAYDIVEPFEELFRDSPLKDRVRRVFADVREAPATPAYARITSVAALEHICDLPAVLARASRLLADDGVLRTAIPSEGGFLWKLGWMCTTGLEFRLRHGLDYGLMMAHEHVNDALEIETLLRALFEDVRIKSFGLGRQLSLYRFLAAQRPRLEIADAWEKRFS
;
A
#
# COMPACT_ATOMS: atom_id res chain seq x y z
N MET A 1 22.27 0.95 -18.08
CA MET A 1 22.08 -0.45 -18.57
C MET A 1 21.73 -1.45 -17.45
N SER A 2 22.16 -1.26 -16.22
CA SER A 2 21.75 -2.07 -15.04
C SER A 2 20.26 -1.96 -14.75
N ASN A 3 19.70 -0.76 -14.72
CA ASN A 3 18.28 -0.50 -14.38
C ASN A 3 17.24 -1.21 -15.26
N ALA A 4 17.49 -1.41 -16.55
CA ALA A 4 16.50 -2.04 -17.44
C ALA A 4 16.43 -3.55 -17.23
N ARG A 5 17.57 -4.24 -16.98
CA ARG A 5 17.60 -5.67 -16.66
C ARG A 5 16.93 -5.96 -15.32
N ASP A 6 17.15 -5.09 -14.34
CA ASP A 6 16.53 -5.21 -13.01
C ASP A 6 15.02 -5.04 -13.10
N LEU A 7 14.52 -4.11 -13.92
CA LEU A 7 13.09 -3.90 -14.14
C LEU A 7 12.44 -5.13 -14.79
N GLU A 8 13.00 -5.67 -15.88
CA GLU A 8 12.44 -6.86 -16.54
C GLU A 8 12.45 -8.09 -15.62
N ALA A 9 13.48 -8.26 -14.80
CA ALA A 9 13.52 -9.31 -13.79
C ALA A 9 12.40 -9.15 -12.72
N VAL A 10 12.06 -7.91 -12.35
CA VAL A 10 10.94 -7.62 -11.46
C VAL A 10 9.62 -7.91 -12.18
N LEU A 11 9.41 -7.37 -13.39
CA LEU A 11 8.17 -7.54 -14.15
C LEU A 11 7.86 -9.01 -14.49
N ALA A 12 8.90 -9.83 -14.74
CA ALA A 12 8.73 -11.25 -15.03
C ALA A 12 8.15 -12.06 -13.85
N ARG A 13 8.12 -11.49 -12.63
CA ARG A 13 7.56 -12.13 -11.43
C ARG A 13 6.06 -11.91 -11.27
N PHE A 14 5.44 -11.07 -12.11
CA PHE A 14 4.03 -10.73 -12.06
C PHE A 14 3.20 -11.43 -13.17
N PRO A 15 1.90 -11.72 -12.91
CA PRO A 15 1.26 -11.55 -11.62
C PRO A 15 1.79 -12.53 -10.57
N LYS A 16 1.88 -12.09 -9.33
CA LYS A 16 2.27 -12.95 -8.21
C LYS A 16 1.10 -13.75 -7.67
N SER A 17 1.40 -14.84 -7.00
CA SER A 17 0.42 -15.59 -6.20
C SER A 17 0.87 -15.59 -4.74
N ARG A 18 -0.10 -15.60 -3.82
CA ARG A 18 0.19 -15.73 -2.39
C ARG A 18 0.67 -17.15 -2.09
N PRO A 19 1.82 -17.34 -1.41
CA PRO A 19 2.22 -18.66 -0.95
C PRO A 19 1.11 -19.29 -0.08
N PRO A 20 0.76 -20.58 -0.25
CA PRO A 20 -0.29 -21.20 0.55
C PRO A 20 0.11 -21.24 2.03
N LEU A 21 -0.87 -20.99 2.92
CA LEU A 21 -0.68 -21.17 4.34
C LEU A 21 -0.97 -22.63 4.74
N PRO A 22 -0.18 -23.21 5.66
CA PRO A 22 -0.56 -24.44 6.32
C PRO A 22 -1.94 -24.32 6.98
N PRO A 23 -2.76 -25.41 7.07
CA PRO A 23 -4.14 -25.35 7.58
C PRO A 23 -4.27 -24.69 8.95
N GLU A 24 -3.32 -24.92 9.83
CA GLU A 24 -3.29 -24.33 11.18
C GLU A 24 -3.10 -22.80 11.12
N LEU A 25 -2.17 -22.32 10.29
CA LEU A 25 -1.96 -20.90 10.08
C LEU A 25 -3.16 -20.27 9.35
N GLN A 26 -3.76 -20.97 8.40
CA GLN A 26 -4.95 -20.49 7.70
C GLN A 26 -6.12 -20.25 8.65
N ALA A 27 -6.33 -21.15 9.64
CA ALA A 27 -7.37 -20.98 10.64
C ALA A 27 -7.12 -19.77 11.55
N ILE A 28 -5.86 -19.55 11.96
CA ILE A 28 -5.45 -18.39 12.77
C ILE A 28 -5.60 -17.10 11.94
N TYR A 29 -5.13 -17.11 10.70
CA TYR A 29 -5.22 -15.98 9.78
C TYR A 29 -6.68 -15.54 9.58
N THR A 30 -7.57 -16.47 9.28
CA THR A 30 -9.00 -16.19 9.09
C THR A 30 -9.63 -15.59 10.36
N ARG A 31 -9.25 -16.08 11.54
CA ARG A 31 -9.73 -15.55 12.81
C ARG A 31 -9.19 -14.15 13.08
N GLN A 32 -7.87 -13.93 12.98
CA GLN A 32 -7.25 -12.63 13.19
C GLN A 32 -7.73 -11.59 12.18
N TYR A 33 -7.93 -11.99 10.94
CA TYR A 33 -8.49 -11.13 9.90
C TYR A 33 -9.91 -10.66 10.28
N LYS A 34 -10.73 -11.53 10.90
CA LYS A 34 -12.04 -11.14 11.45
C LYS A 34 -11.94 -10.29 12.70
N GLU A 35 -11.01 -10.59 13.61
CA GLU A 35 -10.80 -9.85 14.87
C GLU A 35 -10.22 -8.45 14.62
N ASN A 36 -9.27 -8.30 13.69
CA ASN A 36 -8.72 -7.01 13.27
C ASN A 36 -9.80 -6.13 12.63
N ARG A 37 -10.75 -6.72 11.91
CA ARG A 37 -11.93 -6.03 11.39
C ARG A 37 -12.85 -5.52 12.50
N ALA A 38 -12.93 -6.21 13.64
CA ALA A 38 -13.71 -5.77 14.80
C ALA A 38 -13.03 -4.67 15.65
N GLY A 39 -11.84 -4.17 15.25
CA GLY A 39 -11.14 -3.09 15.96
C GLY A 39 -10.55 -3.50 17.32
N ALA A 40 -10.38 -4.80 17.58
CA ALA A 40 -10.13 -5.34 18.91
C ALA A 40 -8.65 -5.49 19.32
N THR A 41 -7.68 -5.01 18.53
CA THR A 41 -6.25 -5.11 18.90
C THR A 41 -5.72 -3.80 19.47
N PRO A 42 -5.33 -3.75 20.77
CA PRO A 42 -4.55 -2.64 21.32
C PRO A 42 -3.13 -2.72 20.75
N ALA A 43 -2.88 -2.02 19.65
CA ALA A 43 -1.52 -1.84 19.15
C ALA A 43 -0.70 -1.11 20.20
N ALA A 44 0.49 -1.62 20.53
CA ALA A 44 1.42 -0.97 21.43
C ALA A 44 1.69 0.48 20.99
N SER A 45 1.91 1.40 21.92
CA SER A 45 2.07 2.85 21.67
C SER A 45 3.13 3.20 20.62
N ALA A 46 4.16 2.36 20.46
CA ALA A 46 5.18 2.49 19.43
C ALA A 46 4.63 2.20 18.03
N SER A 47 3.84 1.13 17.85
CA SER A 47 3.18 0.77 16.60
C SER A 47 2.24 1.89 16.13
N GLN A 48 1.45 2.49 17.02
CA GLN A 48 0.58 3.64 16.70
C GLN A 48 1.34 4.91 16.27
N ARG A 49 2.56 5.12 16.81
CA ARG A 49 3.41 6.25 16.36
C ARG A 49 3.92 6.03 14.95
N LEU A 50 4.29 4.79 14.63
CA LEU A 50 4.75 4.40 13.29
C LEU A 50 3.63 4.51 12.27
N GLU A 51 2.47 3.98 12.58
CA GLU A 51 1.27 4.07 11.74
C GLU A 51 0.87 5.55 11.51
N ARG A 52 0.84 6.37 12.55
CA ARG A 52 0.61 7.81 12.41
C ARG A 52 1.63 8.51 11.53
N TRP A 53 2.89 8.08 11.56
CA TRP A 53 3.92 8.64 10.67
C TRP A 53 3.58 8.35 9.20
N LEU A 54 3.18 7.12 8.87
CA LEU A 54 2.79 6.73 7.50
C LEU A 54 1.66 7.64 6.98
N HIS A 55 0.56 7.69 7.70
CA HIS A 55 -0.62 8.49 7.33
C HIS A 55 -0.29 9.98 7.19
N ARG A 56 0.49 10.55 8.13
CA ARG A 56 0.91 11.95 8.06
C ARG A 56 1.84 12.26 6.88
N GLN A 57 2.73 11.35 6.49
CA GLN A 57 3.54 11.56 5.29
C GLN A 57 2.66 11.60 4.04
N VAL A 58 1.67 10.73 3.96
CA VAL A 58 0.74 10.70 2.82
C VAL A 58 -0.14 11.96 2.81
N ALA A 59 -0.66 12.42 3.94
CA ALA A 59 -1.50 13.61 4.05
C ALA A 59 -0.73 14.96 4.02
N ALA A 60 0.60 14.95 4.00
CA ALA A 60 1.40 16.18 4.18
C ALA A 60 1.16 17.27 3.12
N ASP A 61 0.71 16.90 1.92
CA ASP A 61 0.41 17.84 0.82
C ASP A 61 -0.99 18.46 0.88
N VAL A 62 -1.79 18.08 1.87
CA VAL A 62 -3.10 18.66 2.19
C VAL A 62 -3.18 19.13 3.65
N ALA A 63 -2.03 19.22 4.32
CA ALA A 63 -1.94 19.68 5.71
C ALA A 63 -2.35 21.15 5.90
N ASP A 64 -2.42 21.92 4.81
CA ASP A 64 -2.96 23.29 4.79
C ASP A 64 -4.50 23.36 4.81
N GLY A 65 -5.15 22.19 4.88
CA GLY A 65 -6.62 22.07 4.92
C GLY A 65 -7.31 22.18 3.57
N ARG A 66 -6.55 22.30 2.46
CA ARG A 66 -7.14 22.37 1.10
C ARG A 66 -7.36 20.97 0.54
N PRO A 67 -8.63 20.53 0.35
CA PRO A 67 -8.89 19.22 -0.23
C PRO A 67 -8.51 19.19 -1.72
N LYS A 68 -8.06 18.03 -2.16
CA LYS A 68 -7.76 17.74 -3.58
C LYS A 68 -8.51 16.49 -4.01
N PRO A 69 -9.02 16.40 -5.27
CA PRO A 69 -9.59 15.16 -5.77
C PRO A 69 -8.65 13.98 -5.53
N THR A 70 -9.07 13.01 -4.72
CA THR A 70 -8.22 11.93 -4.21
C THR A 70 -8.84 10.56 -4.51
N LEU A 71 -8.00 9.61 -4.95
CA LEU A 71 -8.31 8.18 -4.97
C LEU A 71 -7.37 7.46 -4.01
N GLU A 72 -7.89 6.77 -3.01
CA GLU A 72 -7.09 5.93 -2.11
C GLU A 72 -7.15 4.47 -2.55
N ILE A 73 -5.99 3.84 -2.78
CA ILE A 73 -5.87 2.42 -3.12
C ILE A 73 -5.57 1.62 -1.87
N GLY A 74 -6.43 0.64 -1.56
CA GLY A 74 -6.35 -0.17 -0.36
C GLY A 74 -6.74 0.62 0.89
N ALA A 75 -7.94 1.21 0.89
CA ALA A 75 -8.39 2.10 1.96
C ALA A 75 -8.66 1.38 3.30
N GLY A 76 -8.83 0.05 3.28
CA GLY A 76 -9.03 -0.77 4.47
C GLY A 76 -10.15 -0.23 5.36
N THR A 77 -9.81 0.08 6.61
CA THR A 77 -10.73 0.62 7.63
C THR A 77 -10.92 2.15 7.56
N LEU A 78 -10.47 2.80 6.50
CA LEU A 78 -10.53 4.25 6.27
C LEU A 78 -9.65 5.09 7.22
N ASN A 79 -8.59 4.50 7.76
CA ASN A 79 -7.72 5.18 8.74
C ASN A 79 -7.06 6.45 8.20
N GLN A 80 -6.78 6.52 6.89
CA GLN A 80 -6.18 7.70 6.25
C GLN A 80 -7.08 8.93 6.40
N LEU A 81 -8.40 8.77 6.36
CA LEU A 81 -9.34 9.88 6.49
C LEU A 81 -9.23 10.66 7.82
N ASN A 82 -8.68 10.05 8.88
CA ASN A 82 -8.39 10.77 10.13
C ASN A 82 -7.29 11.84 9.99
N PHE A 83 -6.53 11.80 8.90
CA PHE A 83 -5.40 12.70 8.62
C PHE A 83 -5.68 13.63 7.44
N GLU A 84 -6.80 13.42 6.75
CA GLU A 84 -7.23 14.19 5.58
C GLU A 84 -8.22 15.28 5.95
N PRO A 85 -8.21 16.44 5.30
CA PRO A 85 -9.30 17.42 5.44
C PRO A 85 -10.60 16.85 4.91
N ALA A 86 -11.73 17.48 5.24
CA ALA A 86 -13.01 17.17 4.61
C ALA A 86 -12.89 17.37 3.09
N ASN A 87 -13.22 16.32 2.32
CA ASN A 87 -13.00 16.28 0.88
C ASN A 87 -14.22 15.69 0.16
N PRO A 88 -15.01 16.48 -0.57
CA PRO A 88 -16.18 15.98 -1.29
C PRO A 88 -15.82 15.12 -2.52
N ALA A 89 -14.55 15.08 -2.90
CA ALA A 89 -14.02 14.32 -4.04
C ALA A 89 -13.02 13.25 -3.57
N TYR A 90 -13.36 12.50 -2.51
CA TYR A 90 -12.57 11.39 -1.99
C TYR A 90 -13.19 10.07 -2.40
N ASP A 91 -12.52 9.34 -3.28
CA ASP A 91 -12.90 8.02 -3.75
C ASP A 91 -11.93 6.97 -3.20
N ILE A 92 -12.38 5.72 -3.10
CA ILE A 92 -11.54 4.61 -2.63
C ILE A 92 -11.61 3.41 -3.58
N VAL A 93 -10.50 2.65 -3.60
CA VAL A 93 -10.44 1.29 -4.14
C VAL A 93 -10.22 0.35 -2.96
N GLU A 94 -11.26 -0.44 -2.63
CA GLU A 94 -11.21 -1.43 -1.56
C GLU A 94 -12.18 -2.59 -1.88
N PRO A 95 -11.65 -3.79 -2.18
CA PRO A 95 -12.49 -4.94 -2.54
C PRO A 95 -13.30 -5.51 -1.38
N PHE A 96 -12.91 -5.22 -0.13
CA PHE A 96 -13.52 -5.81 1.06
C PHE A 96 -14.40 -4.79 1.80
N GLU A 97 -15.66 -4.63 1.35
CA GLU A 97 -16.60 -3.68 1.94
C GLU A 97 -16.77 -3.83 3.46
N GLU A 98 -16.65 -5.06 3.96
CA GLU A 98 -16.75 -5.35 5.38
C GLU A 98 -15.68 -4.66 6.25
N LEU A 99 -14.57 -4.17 5.67
CA LEU A 99 -13.54 -3.41 6.42
C LEU A 99 -14.01 -2.02 6.81
N PHE A 100 -14.88 -1.41 6.01
CA PHE A 100 -15.30 -0.02 6.22
C PHE A 100 -16.81 0.17 6.34
N ARG A 101 -17.61 -0.89 6.18
CA ARG A 101 -19.08 -0.84 6.22
C ARG A 101 -19.61 -0.12 7.45
N ASP A 102 -19.05 -0.42 8.62
CA ASP A 102 -19.46 0.11 9.91
C ASP A 102 -18.56 1.28 10.39
N SER A 103 -17.71 1.80 9.52
CA SER A 103 -16.82 2.92 9.85
C SER A 103 -17.62 4.23 9.98
N PRO A 104 -17.38 5.02 11.05
CA PRO A 104 -17.98 6.35 11.17
C PRO A 104 -17.47 7.34 10.11
N LEU A 105 -16.43 6.96 9.36
CA LEU A 105 -15.83 7.77 8.30
C LEU A 105 -16.40 7.46 6.91
N LYS A 106 -17.30 6.47 6.80
CA LYS A 106 -17.87 6.01 5.51
C LYS A 106 -18.52 7.16 4.72
N ASP A 107 -19.25 8.04 5.40
CA ASP A 107 -19.94 9.18 4.78
C ASP A 107 -18.97 10.23 4.18
N ARG A 108 -17.68 10.13 4.45
CA ARG A 108 -16.64 10.96 3.83
C ARG A 108 -16.17 10.41 2.49
N VAL A 109 -16.56 9.19 2.12
CA VAL A 109 -16.21 8.55 0.86
C VAL A 109 -17.30 8.84 -0.17
N ARG A 110 -16.91 9.37 -1.33
CA ARG A 110 -17.84 9.69 -2.43
C ARG A 110 -18.19 8.45 -3.25
N ARG A 111 -17.19 7.68 -3.66
CA ARG A 111 -17.34 6.48 -4.49
C ARG A 111 -16.41 5.38 -3.98
N VAL A 112 -16.88 4.14 -4.11
CA VAL A 112 -16.14 2.93 -3.78
C VAL A 112 -16.00 2.11 -5.06
N PHE A 113 -14.80 1.63 -5.33
CA PHE A 113 -14.48 0.70 -6.40
C PHE A 113 -13.88 -0.57 -5.79
N ALA A 114 -14.23 -1.74 -6.29
CA ALA A 114 -13.60 -2.99 -5.88
C ALA A 114 -12.21 -3.15 -6.53
N ASP A 115 -12.02 -2.58 -7.71
CA ASP A 115 -10.76 -2.58 -8.45
C ASP A 115 -10.48 -1.20 -9.06
N VAL A 116 -9.20 -0.82 -9.16
CA VAL A 116 -8.81 0.46 -9.77
C VAL A 116 -9.23 0.57 -11.24
N ARG A 117 -9.43 -0.56 -11.91
CA ARG A 117 -9.91 -0.62 -13.30
C ARG A 117 -11.36 -0.17 -13.47
N GLU A 118 -12.16 -0.19 -12.40
CA GLU A 118 -13.54 0.29 -12.40
C GLU A 118 -13.64 1.83 -12.34
N ALA A 119 -12.55 2.50 -11.91
CA ALA A 119 -12.52 3.96 -11.90
C ALA A 119 -12.59 4.50 -13.35
N PRO A 120 -13.32 5.62 -13.58
CA PRO A 120 -13.45 6.23 -14.90
C PRO A 120 -12.10 6.43 -15.58
N ALA A 121 -12.01 6.13 -16.89
CA ALA A 121 -10.74 6.13 -17.63
C ALA A 121 -10.12 7.52 -17.86
N THR A 122 -10.80 8.58 -17.47
CA THR A 122 -10.34 9.97 -17.63
C THR A 122 -9.47 10.40 -16.46
N PRO A 123 -8.33 11.09 -16.68
CA PRO A 123 -7.55 11.70 -15.62
C PRO A 123 -8.44 12.64 -14.79
N ALA A 124 -8.55 12.39 -13.50
CA ALA A 124 -9.47 13.13 -12.61
C ALA A 124 -8.91 13.39 -11.22
N TYR A 125 -7.84 12.70 -10.82
CA TYR A 125 -7.33 12.79 -9.47
C TYR A 125 -6.05 13.63 -9.40
N ALA A 126 -6.07 14.67 -8.59
CA ALA A 126 -4.86 15.42 -8.25
C ALA A 126 -3.95 14.61 -7.31
N ARG A 127 -4.51 13.61 -6.62
CA ARG A 127 -3.80 12.70 -5.73
C ARG A 127 -4.29 11.28 -5.89
N ILE A 128 -3.34 10.33 -5.94
CA ILE A 128 -3.63 8.93 -5.68
C ILE A 128 -2.81 8.55 -4.45
N THR A 129 -3.46 7.99 -3.44
CA THR A 129 -2.83 7.65 -2.16
C THR A 129 -2.89 6.16 -1.89
N SER A 130 -1.93 5.65 -1.11
CA SER A 130 -1.95 4.27 -0.62
C SER A 130 -1.11 4.17 0.66
N VAL A 131 -1.63 3.50 1.69
CA VAL A 131 -0.92 3.33 2.96
C VAL A 131 -0.91 1.85 3.33
N ALA A 132 0.27 1.25 3.39
CA ALA A 132 0.46 -0.16 3.73
C ALA A 132 -0.47 -1.11 2.95
N ALA A 133 -0.54 -0.92 1.62
CA ALA A 133 -1.39 -1.73 0.76
C ALA A 133 -0.68 -2.27 -0.49
N LEU A 134 0.28 -1.54 -1.07
CA LEU A 134 0.96 -1.98 -2.31
C LEU A 134 1.75 -3.28 -2.14
N GLU A 135 2.22 -3.57 -0.94
CA GLU A 135 2.92 -4.82 -0.61
C GLU A 135 2.03 -6.06 -0.72
N HIS A 136 0.71 -5.88 -0.71
CA HIS A 136 -0.28 -6.97 -0.75
C HIS A 136 -0.82 -7.26 -2.16
N ILE A 137 -0.54 -6.42 -3.16
CA ILE A 137 -1.18 -6.47 -4.49
C ILE A 137 -0.43 -7.43 -5.40
N CYS A 138 -1.10 -8.51 -5.82
CA CYS A 138 -0.48 -9.55 -6.67
C CYS A 138 -0.21 -9.10 -8.11
N ASP A 139 -1.02 -8.20 -8.67
CA ASP A 139 -0.89 -7.65 -10.02
C ASP A 139 -0.43 -6.18 -10.00
N LEU A 140 0.47 -5.85 -9.09
CA LEU A 140 0.91 -4.47 -8.82
C LEU A 140 1.31 -3.66 -10.05
N PRO A 141 2.01 -4.18 -11.08
CA PRO A 141 2.31 -3.42 -12.29
C PRO A 141 1.05 -2.93 -13.03
N ALA A 142 0.01 -3.76 -13.14
CA ALA A 142 -1.25 -3.38 -13.77
C ALA A 142 -1.98 -2.30 -12.96
N VAL A 143 -2.03 -2.47 -11.63
CA VAL A 143 -2.66 -1.49 -10.72
C VAL A 143 -1.94 -0.14 -10.79
N LEU A 144 -0.61 -0.11 -10.77
CA LEU A 144 0.17 1.13 -10.85
C LEU A 144 0.06 1.80 -12.23
N ALA A 145 0.05 1.01 -13.31
CA ALA A 145 -0.16 1.51 -14.66
C ALA A 145 -1.53 2.20 -14.77
N ARG A 146 -2.59 1.52 -14.32
CA ARG A 146 -3.93 2.10 -14.29
C ARG A 146 -4.00 3.35 -13.43
N ALA A 147 -3.45 3.31 -12.22
CA ALA A 147 -3.41 4.45 -11.30
C ALA A 147 -2.71 5.67 -11.93
N SER A 148 -1.58 5.45 -12.61
CA SER A 148 -0.83 6.54 -13.25
C SER A 148 -1.64 7.28 -14.33
N ARG A 149 -2.52 6.57 -15.05
CA ARG A 149 -3.42 7.15 -16.06
C ARG A 149 -4.61 7.92 -15.49
N LEU A 150 -4.95 7.67 -14.22
CA LEU A 150 -6.03 8.37 -13.51
C LEU A 150 -5.56 9.69 -12.90
N LEU A 151 -4.24 9.93 -12.83
CA LEU A 151 -3.69 11.20 -12.35
C LEU A 151 -3.95 12.33 -13.34
N ALA A 152 -4.32 13.49 -12.83
CA ALA A 152 -4.29 14.75 -13.57
C ALA A 152 -2.84 15.11 -13.93
N ASP A 153 -2.64 16.05 -14.85
CA ASP A 153 -1.32 16.41 -15.40
C ASP A 153 -0.29 16.79 -14.32
N ASP A 154 -0.71 17.48 -13.26
CA ASP A 154 0.11 17.85 -12.10
C ASP A 154 -0.10 16.92 -10.88
N GLY A 155 -0.77 15.81 -11.10
CA GLY A 155 -1.14 14.86 -10.06
C GLY A 155 0.06 14.15 -9.44
N VAL A 156 -0.13 13.64 -8.22
CA VAL A 156 0.89 12.92 -7.46
C VAL A 156 0.36 11.62 -6.90
N LEU A 157 1.13 10.54 -7.09
CA LEU A 157 0.93 9.29 -6.35
C LEU A 157 1.76 9.36 -5.07
N ARG A 158 1.13 9.13 -3.92
CA ARG A 158 1.72 9.21 -2.59
C ARG A 158 1.46 7.90 -1.86
N THR A 159 2.51 7.16 -1.59
CA THR A 159 2.38 5.88 -0.90
C THR A 159 3.33 5.78 0.28
N ALA A 160 2.89 5.11 1.33
CA ALA A 160 3.71 4.74 2.47
C ALA A 160 3.64 3.22 2.66
N ILE A 161 4.80 2.59 2.71
CA ILE A 161 4.96 1.13 2.72
C ILE A 161 5.90 0.69 3.83
N PRO A 162 5.79 -0.55 4.35
CA PRO A 162 6.82 -1.15 5.17
C PRO A 162 8.12 -1.31 4.36
N SER A 163 9.26 -1.27 5.05
CA SER A 163 10.57 -1.53 4.42
C SER A 163 10.80 -3.04 4.23
N GLU A 164 9.80 -3.74 3.65
CA GLU A 164 9.86 -5.18 3.41
C GLU A 164 11.11 -5.53 2.58
N GLY A 165 11.80 -6.64 2.93
CA GLY A 165 13.12 -6.97 2.39
C GLY A 165 14.29 -6.22 3.05
N GLY A 166 14.05 -5.26 3.95
CA GLY A 166 15.07 -4.57 4.74
C GLY A 166 15.43 -5.30 6.04
N PHE A 167 16.70 -5.17 6.45
CA PHE A 167 17.21 -5.83 7.66
C PHE A 167 16.46 -5.39 8.94
N LEU A 168 16.31 -4.07 9.14
CA LEU A 168 15.67 -3.54 10.36
C LEU A 168 14.18 -3.89 10.43
N TRP A 169 13.48 -3.87 9.30
CA TRP A 169 12.10 -4.31 9.21
C TRP A 169 11.94 -5.77 9.63
N LYS A 170 12.76 -6.66 9.05
CA LYS A 170 12.76 -8.08 9.38
C LYS A 170 13.06 -8.31 10.87
N LEU A 171 14.10 -7.67 11.41
CA LEU A 171 14.44 -7.75 12.83
C LEU A 171 13.30 -7.22 13.71
N GLY A 172 12.68 -6.12 13.30
CA GLY A 172 11.55 -5.49 14.02
C GLY A 172 10.39 -6.47 14.24
N TRP A 173 9.82 -7.02 13.17
CA TRP A 173 8.70 -7.94 13.31
C TRP A 173 9.10 -9.29 13.92
N MET A 174 10.32 -9.80 13.66
CA MET A 174 10.81 -11.04 14.30
C MET A 174 10.91 -10.93 15.81
N CYS A 175 11.43 -9.81 16.34
CA CYS A 175 11.61 -9.58 17.78
C CYS A 175 10.33 -9.14 18.50
N THR A 176 9.29 -8.74 17.78
CA THR A 176 8.01 -8.30 18.34
C THR A 176 6.89 -9.29 18.01
N THR A 177 6.14 -9.02 16.96
CA THR A 177 4.98 -9.82 16.54
C THR A 177 5.32 -11.29 16.28
N GLY A 178 6.47 -11.55 15.65
CA GLY A 178 6.93 -12.92 15.35
C GLY A 178 7.24 -13.72 16.61
N LEU A 179 7.92 -13.11 17.58
CA LEU A 179 8.22 -13.75 18.87
C LEU A 179 6.94 -14.00 19.68
N GLU A 180 6.06 -13.00 19.81
CA GLU A 180 4.77 -13.15 20.48
C GLU A 180 3.93 -14.25 19.83
N PHE A 181 3.84 -14.26 18.49
CA PHE A 181 3.10 -15.25 17.73
C PHE A 181 3.64 -16.66 17.96
N ARG A 182 4.97 -16.82 17.95
CA ARG A 182 5.63 -18.10 18.22
C ARG A 182 5.37 -18.60 19.64
N LEU A 183 5.43 -17.72 20.63
CA LEU A 183 5.14 -18.07 22.02
C LEU A 183 3.67 -18.44 22.23
N ARG A 184 2.76 -17.79 21.50
CA ARG A 184 1.30 -18.00 21.65
C ARG A 184 0.80 -19.21 20.88
N HIS A 185 1.35 -19.47 19.70
CA HIS A 185 0.82 -20.47 18.76
C HIS A 185 1.81 -21.60 18.44
N GLY A 186 3.10 -21.47 18.79
CA GLY A 186 4.13 -22.45 18.42
C GLY A 186 4.48 -22.48 16.93
N LEU A 187 4.00 -21.51 16.13
CA LEU A 187 4.09 -21.49 14.68
C LEU A 187 5.00 -20.35 14.18
N ASP A 188 5.48 -20.48 12.93
CA ASP A 188 6.33 -19.45 12.29
C ASP A 188 5.47 -18.33 11.67
N TYR A 189 5.56 -17.13 12.24
CA TYR A 189 4.92 -15.93 11.72
C TYR A 189 5.47 -15.51 10.35
N GLY A 190 6.70 -15.90 10.00
CA GLY A 190 7.32 -15.60 8.71
C GLY A 190 6.53 -16.14 7.52
N LEU A 191 5.84 -17.28 7.69
CA LEU A 191 4.95 -17.83 6.66
C LEU A 191 3.74 -16.94 6.42
N MET A 192 3.19 -16.35 7.48
CA MET A 192 2.07 -15.39 7.39
C MET A 192 2.53 -14.09 6.72
N MET A 193 3.71 -13.58 7.10
CA MET A 193 4.31 -12.41 6.45
C MET A 193 4.53 -12.63 4.95
N ALA A 194 5.06 -13.79 4.56
CA ALA A 194 5.27 -14.12 3.15
C ALA A 194 3.96 -14.28 2.35
N HIS A 195 2.88 -14.73 3.00
CA HIS A 195 1.55 -14.81 2.41
C HIS A 195 0.95 -13.41 2.18
N GLU A 196 1.11 -12.51 3.14
CA GLU A 196 0.55 -11.16 3.09
C GLU A 196 1.39 -10.22 2.21
N HIS A 197 2.70 -10.16 2.44
CA HIS A 197 3.60 -9.23 1.80
C HIS A 197 4.25 -9.88 0.57
N VAL A 198 3.53 -9.88 -0.54
CA VAL A 198 4.01 -10.44 -1.81
C VAL A 198 5.02 -9.55 -2.52
N ASN A 199 5.03 -8.24 -2.24
CA ASN A 199 5.95 -7.27 -2.83
C ASN A 199 6.88 -6.67 -1.77
N ASP A 200 8.18 -6.63 -2.06
CA ASP A 200 9.12 -5.92 -1.21
C ASP A 200 9.25 -4.43 -1.58
N ALA A 201 9.86 -3.65 -0.69
CA ALA A 201 9.99 -2.21 -0.87
C ALA A 201 10.88 -1.83 -2.08
N LEU A 202 11.82 -2.69 -2.48
CA LEU A 202 12.68 -2.44 -3.65
C LEU A 202 11.91 -2.66 -4.94
N GLU A 203 11.08 -3.69 -5.00
CA GLU A 203 10.21 -3.95 -6.16
C GLU A 203 9.25 -2.78 -6.38
N ILE A 204 8.56 -2.34 -5.32
CA ILE A 204 7.63 -1.20 -5.39
C ILE A 204 8.37 0.07 -5.86
N GLU A 205 9.55 0.36 -5.30
CA GLU A 205 10.38 1.49 -5.73
C GLU A 205 10.79 1.37 -7.20
N THR A 206 11.20 0.18 -7.66
CA THR A 206 11.63 -0.08 -9.04
C THR A 206 10.49 0.16 -10.02
N LEU A 207 9.29 -0.33 -9.71
CA LEU A 207 8.09 -0.11 -10.53
C LEU A 207 7.71 1.37 -10.59
N LEU A 208 7.71 2.07 -9.46
CA LEU A 208 7.40 3.50 -9.43
C LEU A 208 8.43 4.33 -10.21
N ARG A 209 9.73 4.03 -10.09
CA ARG A 209 10.79 4.72 -10.86
C ARG A 209 10.72 4.45 -12.36
N ALA A 210 10.18 3.31 -12.76
CA ALA A 210 9.94 3.02 -14.17
C ALA A 210 8.75 3.82 -14.71
N LEU A 211 7.64 3.86 -13.97
CA LEU A 211 6.40 4.52 -14.39
C LEU A 211 6.41 6.05 -14.26
N PHE A 212 7.25 6.62 -13.37
CA PHE A 212 7.25 8.05 -13.11
C PHE A 212 8.64 8.66 -13.33
N GLU A 213 8.69 9.91 -13.76
CA GLU A 213 9.96 10.62 -13.95
C GLU A 213 10.55 11.06 -12.63
N ASP A 214 9.73 11.51 -11.71
CA ASP A 214 10.15 12.05 -10.42
C ASP A 214 9.61 11.19 -9.26
N VAL A 215 10.53 10.53 -8.55
CA VAL A 215 10.19 9.71 -7.38
C VAL A 215 11.04 10.16 -6.20
N ARG A 216 10.40 10.79 -5.23
CA ARG A 216 11.01 11.23 -3.98
C ARG A 216 10.72 10.21 -2.89
N ILE A 217 11.74 9.91 -2.07
CA ILE A 217 11.65 8.92 -1.02
C ILE A 217 12.06 9.53 0.32
N LYS A 218 11.28 9.23 1.35
CA LYS A 218 11.60 9.55 2.74
C LYS A 218 11.49 8.29 3.58
N SER A 219 12.53 7.95 4.31
CA SER A 219 12.58 6.76 5.15
C SER A 219 12.36 7.12 6.62
N PHE A 220 11.64 6.27 7.34
CA PHE A 220 11.64 6.27 8.80
C PHE A 220 12.78 5.37 9.28
N GLY A 221 13.96 5.97 9.43
CA GLY A 221 15.25 5.29 9.67
C GLY A 221 16.33 5.76 8.70
N LEU A 222 17.40 5.01 8.58
CA LEU A 222 18.58 5.34 7.78
C LEU A 222 18.67 4.46 6.52
N GLY A 223 18.30 5.02 5.38
CA GLY A 223 18.37 4.33 4.11
C GLY A 223 17.43 3.12 4.02
N ARG A 224 17.70 2.21 3.07
CA ARG A 224 16.81 1.07 2.79
C ARG A 224 16.87 -0.04 3.84
N GLN A 225 18.07 -0.40 4.28
CA GLN A 225 18.29 -1.54 5.18
C GLN A 225 17.97 -1.24 6.65
N LEU A 226 18.16 0.01 7.07
CA LEU A 226 17.98 0.48 8.43
C LEU A 226 16.76 1.38 8.60
N SER A 227 15.69 1.11 7.83
CA SER A 227 14.39 1.78 7.97
C SER A 227 13.28 0.79 8.27
N LEU A 228 12.27 1.24 9.01
CA LEU A 228 11.05 0.47 9.27
C LEU A 228 9.99 0.74 8.21
N TYR A 229 9.88 1.99 7.76
CA TYR A 229 8.89 2.42 6.78
C TYR A 229 9.50 3.39 5.77
N ARG A 230 8.88 3.43 4.60
CA ARG A 230 9.25 4.34 3.50
C ARG A 230 8.01 5.03 2.97
N PHE A 231 8.12 6.33 2.77
CA PHE A 231 7.18 7.13 2.04
C PHE A 231 7.75 7.45 0.66
N LEU A 232 6.93 7.31 -0.39
CA LEU A 232 7.29 7.62 -1.76
C LEU A 232 6.25 8.59 -2.34
N ALA A 233 6.72 9.62 -3.04
CA ALA A 233 5.90 10.53 -3.83
C ALA A 233 6.38 10.49 -5.28
N ALA A 234 5.49 10.12 -6.21
CA ALA A 234 5.80 9.94 -7.61
C ALA A 234 4.95 10.89 -8.47
N GLN A 235 5.59 11.59 -9.40
CA GLN A 235 4.97 12.59 -10.28
C GLN A 235 5.41 12.40 -11.73
N ARG A 236 4.68 13.01 -12.65
CA ARG A 236 4.94 12.95 -14.09
C ARG A 236 4.96 11.50 -14.61
N PRO A 237 3.78 10.86 -14.73
CA PRO A 237 3.69 9.49 -15.22
C PRO A 237 4.17 9.38 -16.67
N ARG A 238 4.92 8.32 -16.99
CA ARG A 238 5.28 7.92 -18.35
C ARG A 238 4.15 7.10 -18.94
N LEU A 239 3.21 7.75 -19.61
CA LEU A 239 1.98 7.12 -20.07
C LEU A 239 2.23 6.02 -21.12
N GLU A 240 3.28 6.13 -21.94
CA GLU A 240 3.68 5.09 -22.89
C GLU A 240 4.10 3.79 -22.20
N ILE A 241 4.74 3.89 -21.02
CA ILE A 241 5.10 2.73 -20.20
C ILE A 241 3.85 2.16 -19.52
N ALA A 242 2.97 3.02 -19.03
CA ALA A 242 1.70 2.59 -18.45
C ALA A 242 0.85 1.83 -19.46
N ASP A 243 0.74 2.31 -20.71
CA ASP A 243 0.02 1.65 -21.80
C ASP A 243 0.62 0.29 -22.15
N ALA A 244 1.95 0.19 -22.16
CA ALA A 244 2.64 -1.07 -22.39
C ALA A 244 2.38 -2.09 -21.26
N TRP A 245 2.35 -1.62 -20.01
CA TRP A 245 2.08 -2.49 -18.86
C TRP A 245 0.60 -2.90 -18.79
N GLU A 246 -0.34 -2.00 -19.05
CA GLU A 246 -1.75 -2.38 -19.14
C GLU A 246 -1.96 -3.49 -20.17
N LYS A 247 -1.33 -3.42 -21.36
CA LYS A 247 -1.40 -4.47 -22.39
C LYS A 247 -0.71 -5.77 -21.99
N ARG A 248 0.36 -5.70 -21.19
CA ARG A 248 1.12 -6.89 -20.78
C ARG A 248 0.43 -7.67 -19.66
N PHE A 249 -0.30 -6.97 -18.78
CA PHE A 249 -0.87 -7.51 -17.55
C PHE A 249 -2.41 -7.46 -17.53
N SER A 250 -3.05 -7.19 -18.68
CA SER A 250 -4.52 -7.24 -18.89
C SER A 250 -5.06 -8.67 -19.00
#